data_4902e32cb562d484b8e3e2adaba6e6c1
#
_entry.id   4902e32cb562d484b8e3e2adaba6e6c1
#
_cell.length_a   1.000
_cell.length_b   1.000
_cell.length_c   1.000
_cell.angle_alpha   90.00
_cell.angle_beta   90.00
_cell.angle_gamma   90.00
#
_symmetry.space_group_name_H-M   'P 1'
#
loop_
_entity.id
_entity.type
_entity.pdbx_description
1 polymer ?
#
loop_
_entity_poly.entity_id
_entity_poly.type
_entity_poly.pdbx_seq_one_letter_code
_entity_poly.pdbx_strand_id
1 'polypeptide(L)'
;MPNILPDPMTVHPIAGYDKEIYVKPTLKNPNIIVGDFTYADSEFESHVTHHYDFIGDKLIIGKFCQIAAGVEFVMNGANHQMNAVSTFPFSMLEGWNMKPPAKENLPLKGDTVIGNDVWIGQNAVILPGVHIGDGAIIGANAVVGCDVEPYTVVVGNPAQFIRNRFDEELTALLLEWKWWDKPVEEINALIPILSNPDLAFVKGKIKEYLANA
;
A
#
# COMPACT_ATOMS: atom_id res chain seq x y z
N MET A 1 8.33 30.93 15.20
CA MET A 1 9.08 30.21 14.16
C MET A 1 8.22 30.20 12.93
N PRO A 2 8.72 30.39 11.71
CA PRO A 2 7.89 30.22 10.54
C PRO A 2 7.32 28.79 10.55
N ASN A 3 6.04 28.65 10.27
CA ASN A 3 5.37 27.36 10.17
C ASN A 3 5.92 26.66 8.92
N ILE A 4 6.98 25.87 9.06
CA ILE A 4 7.53 25.08 7.96
C ILE A 4 6.59 23.89 7.81
N LEU A 5 5.85 23.85 6.70
CA LEU A 5 4.98 22.73 6.35
C LEU A 5 5.83 21.54 5.94
N PRO A 6 5.36 20.30 6.18
CA PRO A 6 6.06 19.12 5.73
C PRO A 6 6.08 19.06 4.19
N ASP A 7 7.22 18.65 3.64
CA ASP A 7 7.43 18.49 2.20
C ASP A 7 7.54 17.02 1.85
N PRO A 8 6.63 16.47 1.01
CA PRO A 8 6.64 15.05 0.62
C PRO A 8 7.88 14.68 -0.20
N MET A 9 8.63 15.64 -0.69
CA MET A 9 9.89 15.43 -1.42
C MET A 9 11.12 15.34 -0.51
N THR A 10 10.97 15.52 0.80
CA THR A 10 12.03 15.28 1.79
C THR A 10 12.33 13.78 1.87
N VAL A 11 13.56 13.36 1.57
CA VAL A 11 13.91 11.93 1.61
C VAL A 11 13.90 11.41 3.05
N HIS A 12 14.54 12.11 3.98
CA HIS A 12 14.64 11.70 5.39
C HIS A 12 13.79 12.60 6.28
N PRO A 13 12.51 12.23 6.56
CA PRO A 13 11.59 13.09 7.30
C PRO A 13 11.86 13.12 8.82
N ILE A 14 12.63 12.16 9.34
CA ILE A 14 12.94 12.04 10.76
C ILE A 14 14.35 12.57 11.02
N ALA A 15 14.45 13.66 11.77
CA ALA A 15 15.75 14.29 12.07
C ALA A 15 16.68 13.30 12.79
N GLY A 16 17.89 13.10 12.23
CA GLY A 16 18.92 12.23 12.79
C GLY A 16 18.64 10.70 12.62
N TYR A 17 17.67 10.34 11.78
CA TYR A 17 17.34 8.94 11.48
C TYR A 17 17.16 8.76 9.98
N ASP A 18 17.98 7.89 9.38
CA ASP A 18 18.08 7.68 7.93
C ASP A 18 17.53 6.34 7.44
N LYS A 19 17.05 5.48 8.35
CA LYS A 19 16.53 4.16 7.99
C LYS A 19 15.10 4.19 7.43
N GLU A 20 14.36 5.25 7.71
CA GLU A 20 13.04 5.48 7.16
C GLU A 20 13.04 6.69 6.23
N ILE A 21 12.37 6.54 5.10
CA ILE A 21 12.32 7.55 4.04
C ILE A 21 10.88 7.81 3.60
N TYR A 22 10.59 9.03 3.12
CA TYR A 22 9.47 9.16 2.20
C TYR A 22 9.82 8.48 0.88
N VAL A 23 8.99 7.54 0.45
CA VAL A 23 9.29 6.65 -0.68
C VAL A 23 9.30 7.38 -2.02
N LYS A 24 8.30 8.25 -2.24
CA LYS A 24 8.07 8.92 -3.53
C LYS A 24 9.31 9.55 -4.16
N PRO A 25 10.15 10.35 -3.43
CA PRO A 25 11.32 11.01 -4.03
C PRO A 25 12.47 10.06 -4.36
N THR A 26 12.43 8.80 -3.94
CA THR A 26 13.54 7.84 -4.11
C THR A 26 13.30 6.83 -5.23
N LEU A 27 12.09 6.76 -5.78
CA LEU A 27 11.69 5.78 -6.79
C LEU A 27 12.46 5.95 -8.09
N LYS A 28 12.89 4.82 -8.65
CA LYS A 28 13.55 4.70 -9.96
C LYS A 28 12.71 3.95 -10.97
N ASN A 29 11.96 2.94 -10.52
CA ASN A 29 11.10 2.14 -11.39
C ASN A 29 9.79 2.89 -11.70
N PRO A 30 9.48 3.22 -12.98
CA PRO A 30 8.26 3.94 -13.35
C PRO A 30 6.96 3.15 -13.14
N ASN A 31 7.06 1.84 -12.95
CA ASN A 31 5.90 0.98 -12.63
C ASN A 31 5.60 0.91 -11.13
N ILE A 32 6.36 1.63 -10.28
CA ILE A 32 6.07 1.81 -8.86
C ILE A 32 5.59 3.24 -8.65
N ILE A 33 4.35 3.41 -8.24
CA ILE A 33 3.71 4.70 -8.04
C ILE A 33 3.33 4.81 -6.57
N VAL A 34 3.87 5.81 -5.86
CA VAL A 34 3.63 6.01 -4.44
C VAL A 34 3.15 7.44 -4.18
N GLY A 35 2.11 7.57 -3.38
CA GLY A 35 1.52 8.84 -2.98
C GLY A 35 2.38 9.61 -1.96
N ASP A 36 2.02 10.88 -1.76
CA ASP A 36 2.71 11.79 -0.86
C ASP A 36 2.69 11.28 0.59
N PHE A 37 3.76 11.55 1.33
CA PHE A 37 3.92 11.24 2.75
C PHE A 37 3.88 9.74 3.11
N THR A 38 3.84 8.84 2.14
CA THR A 38 4.02 7.40 2.38
C THR A 38 5.48 7.14 2.70
N TYR A 39 5.73 6.47 3.83
CA TYR A 39 7.08 6.14 4.26
C TYR A 39 7.30 4.64 4.40
N ALA A 40 8.56 4.24 4.21
CA ALA A 40 9.06 2.88 4.36
C ALA A 40 10.52 2.89 4.80
N ASP A 41 11.11 1.69 4.92
CA ASP A 41 12.56 1.58 5.06
C ASP A 41 13.31 2.07 3.80
N SER A 42 14.59 2.39 3.95
CA SER A 42 15.44 2.94 2.88
C SER A 42 15.69 1.97 1.72
N GLU A 43 15.35 0.70 1.87
CA GLU A 43 15.53 -0.36 0.85
C GLU A 43 14.21 -0.75 0.18
N PHE A 44 13.15 0.04 0.33
CA PHE A 44 11.78 -0.24 -0.14
C PHE A 44 11.74 -0.84 -1.55
N GLU A 45 12.40 -0.22 -2.53
CA GLU A 45 12.32 -0.66 -3.93
C GLU A 45 12.93 -2.05 -4.15
N SER A 46 13.89 -2.47 -3.32
CA SER A 46 14.47 -3.81 -3.36
C SER A 46 13.53 -4.90 -2.85
N HIS A 47 12.52 -4.52 -2.08
CA HIS A 47 11.47 -5.41 -1.57
C HIS A 47 10.29 -5.58 -2.52
N VAL A 48 10.32 -4.91 -3.69
CA VAL A 48 9.36 -5.15 -4.79
C VAL A 48 9.96 -6.19 -5.72
N THR A 49 9.58 -7.45 -5.50
CA THR A 49 10.21 -8.61 -6.13
C THR A 49 9.45 -9.13 -7.34
N HIS A 50 10.14 -9.83 -8.26
CA HIS A 50 9.55 -10.40 -9.48
C HIS A 50 8.79 -9.38 -10.34
N HIS A 51 9.25 -8.13 -10.34
CA HIS A 51 8.68 -7.01 -11.06
C HIS A 51 9.45 -6.78 -12.37
N TYR A 52 8.95 -7.33 -13.44
CA TYR A 52 9.63 -7.31 -14.75
C TYR A 52 8.98 -6.35 -15.73
N ASP A 53 9.75 -5.50 -16.37
CA ASP A 53 9.27 -4.49 -17.34
C ASP A 53 8.42 -5.07 -18.46
N PHE A 54 8.74 -6.28 -18.93
CA PHE A 54 7.99 -6.92 -20.01
C PHE A 54 6.57 -7.34 -19.61
N ILE A 55 6.31 -7.52 -18.30
CA ILE A 55 4.98 -7.77 -17.76
C ILE A 55 4.21 -6.44 -17.66
N GLY A 56 4.87 -5.40 -17.14
CA GLY A 56 4.34 -4.04 -17.07
C GLY A 56 3.15 -3.90 -16.11
N ASP A 57 3.05 -4.78 -15.12
CA ASP A 57 2.16 -4.61 -13.97
C ASP A 57 2.70 -3.50 -13.06
N LYS A 58 1.81 -2.86 -12.31
CA LYS A 58 2.15 -1.75 -11.44
C LYS A 58 1.95 -2.09 -9.98
N LEU A 59 2.82 -1.54 -9.14
CA LEU A 59 2.58 -1.37 -7.73
C LEU A 59 2.12 0.08 -7.49
N ILE A 60 0.88 0.25 -7.03
CA ILE A 60 0.28 1.55 -6.77
C ILE A 60 0.00 1.65 -5.28
N ILE A 61 0.60 2.62 -4.60
CA ILE A 61 0.43 2.87 -3.16
C ILE A 61 -0.08 4.30 -2.98
N GLY A 62 -1.11 4.46 -2.18
CA GLY A 62 -1.71 5.74 -1.85
C GLY A 62 -0.83 6.63 -0.98
N LYS A 63 -1.44 7.68 -0.44
CA LYS A 63 -0.81 8.67 0.42
C LYS A 63 -0.83 8.23 1.89
N PHE A 64 0.10 8.74 2.69
CA PHE A 64 0.16 8.57 4.15
C PHE A 64 0.23 7.11 4.62
N CYS A 65 0.67 6.18 3.78
CA CYS A 65 0.88 4.80 4.20
C CYS A 65 2.11 4.67 5.09
N GLN A 66 2.00 3.75 6.05
CA GLN A 66 3.06 3.42 6.99
C GLN A 66 3.52 1.99 6.70
N ILE A 67 4.67 1.83 6.05
CA ILE A 67 5.19 0.53 5.62
C ILE A 67 6.40 0.19 6.49
N ALA A 68 6.24 -0.80 7.35
CA ALA A 68 7.31 -1.23 8.24
C ALA A 68 8.43 -1.97 7.48
N ALA A 69 9.59 -2.11 8.14
CA ALA A 69 10.75 -2.77 7.55
C ALA A 69 10.47 -4.22 7.13
N GLY A 70 11.07 -4.63 6.00
CA GLY A 70 10.99 -5.99 5.48
C GLY A 70 9.64 -6.37 4.88
N VAL A 71 8.76 -5.41 4.61
CA VAL A 71 7.52 -5.67 3.85
C VAL A 71 7.88 -5.98 2.41
N GLU A 72 7.40 -7.12 1.90
CA GLU A 72 7.65 -7.57 0.53
C GLU A 72 6.39 -7.45 -0.33
N PHE A 73 6.54 -6.86 -1.52
CA PHE A 73 5.53 -6.83 -2.58
C PHE A 73 5.96 -7.80 -3.68
N VAL A 74 5.30 -8.96 -3.74
CA VAL A 74 5.57 -9.96 -4.78
C VAL A 74 4.74 -9.59 -6.01
N MET A 75 5.39 -9.37 -7.14
CA MET A 75 4.71 -8.96 -8.37
C MET A 75 4.42 -10.15 -9.29
N ASN A 76 3.69 -9.91 -10.38
CA ASN A 76 3.18 -10.97 -11.26
C ASN A 76 4.23 -11.89 -11.88
N GLY A 77 5.49 -11.49 -11.92
CA GLY A 77 6.59 -12.33 -12.39
C GLY A 77 6.83 -13.59 -11.55
N ALA A 78 6.28 -13.63 -10.33
CA ALA A 78 6.31 -14.82 -9.47
C ALA A 78 5.26 -15.88 -9.84
N ASN A 79 4.26 -15.55 -10.66
CA ASN A 79 3.18 -16.48 -10.99
C ASN A 79 3.63 -17.55 -11.98
N HIS A 80 3.29 -18.79 -11.70
CA HIS A 80 3.49 -19.94 -12.58
C HIS A 80 2.15 -20.44 -13.13
N GLN A 81 2.20 -21.12 -14.28
CA GLN A 81 1.03 -21.71 -14.92
C GLN A 81 0.51 -22.91 -14.10
N MET A 82 -0.54 -22.69 -13.31
CA MET A 82 -1.04 -23.72 -12.39
C MET A 82 -1.99 -24.73 -13.04
N ASN A 83 -2.54 -24.45 -14.21
CA ASN A 83 -3.45 -25.35 -14.95
C ASN A 83 -2.73 -26.23 -15.99
N ALA A 84 -1.39 -26.27 -15.96
CA ALA A 84 -0.59 -27.21 -16.73
C ALA A 84 -0.18 -28.41 -15.86
N VAL A 85 0.22 -29.52 -16.49
CA VAL A 85 0.72 -30.71 -15.79
C VAL A 85 1.96 -30.41 -14.99
N SER A 86 2.83 -29.52 -15.49
CA SER A 86 4.02 -29.04 -14.80
C SER A 86 3.94 -27.54 -14.62
N THR A 87 4.26 -27.07 -13.41
CA THR A 87 4.43 -25.63 -13.11
C THR A 87 5.82 -25.13 -13.46
N PHE A 88 6.74 -26.00 -13.94
CA PHE A 88 8.11 -25.62 -14.30
C PHE A 88 8.11 -24.68 -15.52
N PRO A 89 8.78 -23.52 -15.43
CA PRO A 89 8.70 -22.49 -16.46
C PRO A 89 9.67 -22.75 -17.62
N PHE A 90 9.47 -23.83 -18.37
CA PHE A 90 10.33 -24.26 -19.46
C PHE A 90 10.63 -23.16 -20.47
N SER A 91 9.69 -22.25 -20.71
CA SER A 91 9.83 -21.17 -21.69
C SER A 91 10.73 -20.01 -21.20
N MET A 92 11.02 -19.94 -19.90
CA MET A 92 11.80 -18.86 -19.30
C MET A 92 13.27 -19.25 -19.10
N LEU A 93 13.61 -20.52 -19.29
CA LEU A 93 14.94 -21.06 -19.04
C LEU A 93 15.58 -21.53 -20.36
N GLU A 94 16.89 -21.28 -20.47
CA GLU A 94 17.63 -21.66 -21.68
C GLU A 94 17.73 -23.19 -21.87
N GLY A 95 17.86 -23.62 -23.13
CA GLY A 95 18.06 -25.00 -23.49
C GLY A 95 16.78 -25.84 -23.64
N TRP A 96 15.61 -25.31 -23.30
CA TRP A 96 14.33 -26.00 -23.46
C TRP A 96 13.66 -25.62 -24.78
N ASN A 97 13.06 -26.60 -25.47
CA ASN A 97 12.41 -26.39 -26.75
C ASN A 97 11.00 -25.80 -26.59
N MET A 98 10.91 -24.66 -25.93
CA MET A 98 9.67 -23.93 -25.70
C MET A 98 9.90 -22.41 -25.82
N LYS A 99 9.08 -21.75 -26.64
CA LYS A 99 9.10 -20.27 -26.72
C LYS A 99 8.28 -19.68 -25.58
N PRO A 100 8.67 -18.49 -25.07
CA PRO A 100 7.84 -17.76 -24.13
C PRO A 100 6.41 -17.55 -24.67
N PRO A 101 5.38 -17.75 -23.86
CA PRO A 101 4.01 -17.44 -24.24
C PRO A 101 3.85 -15.94 -24.49
N ALA A 102 2.86 -15.57 -25.29
CA ALA A 102 2.46 -14.18 -25.41
C ALA A 102 1.95 -13.65 -24.05
N LYS A 103 2.08 -12.34 -23.80
CA LYS A 103 1.76 -11.71 -22.51
C LYS A 103 0.34 -12.04 -22.03
N GLU A 104 -0.64 -12.05 -22.93
CA GLU A 104 -2.04 -12.36 -22.66
C GLU A 104 -2.29 -13.80 -22.18
N ASN A 105 -1.31 -14.68 -22.37
CA ASN A 105 -1.36 -16.09 -21.91
C ASN A 105 -0.56 -16.33 -20.63
N LEU A 106 0.00 -15.28 -20.03
CA LEU A 106 0.65 -15.36 -18.73
C LEU A 106 -0.40 -15.37 -17.60
N PRO A 107 -0.14 -16.04 -16.48
CA PRO A 107 -1.07 -16.11 -15.36
C PRO A 107 -1.05 -14.83 -14.51
N LEU A 108 -1.28 -13.67 -15.15
CA LEU A 108 -1.24 -12.37 -14.51
C LEU A 108 -2.52 -12.11 -13.72
N LYS A 109 -2.39 -11.39 -12.60
CA LYS A 109 -3.49 -11.01 -11.71
C LYS A 109 -3.79 -9.51 -11.70
N GLY A 110 -3.10 -8.73 -12.56
CA GLY A 110 -3.26 -7.28 -12.62
C GLY A 110 -2.31 -6.52 -11.69
N ASP A 111 -2.58 -5.24 -11.53
CA ASP A 111 -1.80 -4.35 -10.68
C ASP A 111 -2.06 -4.65 -9.19
N THR A 112 -1.05 -4.44 -8.35
CA THR A 112 -1.21 -4.48 -6.89
C THR A 112 -1.50 -3.05 -6.41
N VAL A 113 -2.60 -2.87 -5.69
CA VAL A 113 -3.09 -1.54 -5.30
C VAL A 113 -3.26 -1.45 -3.78
N ILE A 114 -2.58 -0.49 -3.18
CA ILE A 114 -2.69 -0.17 -1.76
C ILE A 114 -3.35 1.22 -1.65
N GLY A 115 -4.42 1.33 -0.89
CA GLY A 115 -5.13 2.57 -0.64
C GLY A 115 -4.31 3.58 0.17
N ASN A 116 -5.00 4.60 0.68
CA ASN A 116 -4.39 5.65 1.50
C ASN A 116 -4.45 5.29 2.99
N ASP A 117 -3.56 5.85 3.81
CA ASP A 117 -3.52 5.64 5.27
C ASP A 117 -3.47 4.16 5.67
N VAL A 118 -2.85 3.32 4.86
CA VAL A 118 -2.69 1.88 5.15
C VAL A 118 -1.45 1.66 6.01
N TRP A 119 -1.62 0.91 7.10
CA TRP A 119 -0.48 0.47 7.91
C TRP A 119 -0.15 -1.00 7.59
N ILE A 120 1.08 -1.24 7.11
CA ILE A 120 1.61 -2.58 6.82
C ILE A 120 2.69 -2.90 7.84
N GLY A 121 2.41 -3.90 8.66
CA GLY A 121 3.31 -4.38 9.72
C GLY A 121 4.55 -5.09 9.17
N GLN A 122 5.58 -5.15 10.01
CA GLN A 122 6.91 -5.69 9.69
C GLN A 122 6.84 -7.09 9.06
N ASN A 123 7.65 -7.31 8.00
CA ASN A 123 7.77 -8.59 7.29
C ASN A 123 6.45 -9.13 6.71
N ALA A 124 5.44 -8.30 6.50
CA ALA A 124 4.25 -8.73 5.77
C ALA A 124 4.60 -8.96 4.28
N VAL A 125 3.92 -9.91 3.66
CA VAL A 125 4.08 -10.24 2.24
C VAL A 125 2.76 -9.98 1.52
N ILE A 126 2.79 -9.13 0.49
CA ILE A 126 1.63 -8.81 -0.34
C ILE A 126 1.79 -9.56 -1.66
N LEU A 127 0.83 -10.43 -1.98
CA LEU A 127 0.86 -11.25 -3.18
C LEU A 127 0.33 -10.48 -4.41
N PRO A 128 0.66 -10.95 -5.64
CA PRO A 128 0.33 -10.24 -6.88
C PRO A 128 -1.16 -9.96 -7.05
N GLY A 129 -1.50 -8.76 -7.51
CA GLY A 129 -2.85 -8.36 -7.88
C GLY A 129 -3.81 -8.13 -6.71
N VAL A 130 -3.30 -8.04 -5.48
CA VAL A 130 -4.10 -7.75 -4.28
C VAL A 130 -4.45 -6.27 -4.21
N HIS A 131 -5.68 -5.96 -3.84
CA HIS A 131 -6.14 -4.62 -3.53
C HIS A 131 -6.38 -4.48 -2.01
N ILE A 132 -5.72 -3.50 -1.38
CA ILE A 132 -5.89 -3.18 0.04
C ILE A 132 -6.58 -1.82 0.15
N GLY A 133 -7.75 -1.79 0.79
CA GLY A 133 -8.56 -0.59 0.94
C GLY A 133 -7.96 0.45 1.87
N ASP A 134 -8.43 1.71 1.73
CA ASP A 134 -7.99 2.85 2.55
C ASP A 134 -8.09 2.54 4.05
N GLY A 135 -7.10 2.98 4.79
CA GLY A 135 -7.07 2.84 6.23
C GLY A 135 -6.98 1.41 6.77
N ALA A 136 -6.73 0.40 5.95
CA ALA A 136 -6.54 -0.98 6.41
C ALA A 136 -5.28 -1.15 7.25
N ILE A 137 -5.26 -2.16 8.10
CA ILE A 137 -4.08 -2.55 8.88
C ILE A 137 -3.73 -4.01 8.55
N ILE A 138 -2.53 -4.22 8.08
CA ILE A 138 -1.93 -5.53 7.83
C ILE A 138 -0.98 -5.84 8.98
N GLY A 139 -1.25 -6.91 9.73
CA GLY A 139 -0.41 -7.31 10.85
C GLY A 139 0.98 -7.79 10.41
N ALA A 140 1.93 -7.72 11.34
CA ALA A 140 3.30 -8.21 11.10
C ALA A 140 3.31 -9.70 10.70
N ASN A 141 4.20 -10.07 9.76
CA ASN A 141 4.33 -11.41 9.19
C ASN A 141 3.06 -11.96 8.52
N ALA A 142 2.09 -11.12 8.18
CA ALA A 142 0.91 -11.54 7.43
C ALA A 142 1.27 -11.83 5.96
N VAL A 143 0.60 -12.84 5.36
CA VAL A 143 0.68 -13.11 3.93
C VAL A 143 -0.68 -12.82 3.31
N VAL A 144 -0.78 -11.71 2.58
CA VAL A 144 -2.02 -11.20 2.01
C VAL A 144 -2.15 -11.68 0.57
N GLY A 145 -3.09 -12.61 0.34
CA GLY A 145 -3.34 -13.24 -0.97
C GLY A 145 -4.71 -12.93 -1.57
N CYS A 146 -5.51 -12.10 -0.91
CA CYS A 146 -6.83 -11.64 -1.38
C CYS A 146 -7.04 -10.18 -0.96
N ASP A 147 -8.02 -9.54 -1.58
CA ASP A 147 -8.36 -8.15 -1.31
C ASP A 147 -8.75 -7.93 0.17
N VAL A 148 -8.42 -6.73 0.66
CA VAL A 148 -8.68 -6.30 2.04
C VAL A 148 -9.58 -5.08 2.02
N GLU A 149 -10.72 -5.18 2.70
CA GLU A 149 -11.69 -4.09 2.78
C GLU A 149 -11.13 -2.86 3.54
N PRO A 150 -11.61 -1.65 3.20
CA PRO A 150 -11.20 -0.44 3.88
C PRO A 150 -11.42 -0.51 5.41
N TYR A 151 -10.51 0.10 6.15
CA TYR A 151 -10.57 0.19 7.62
C TYR A 151 -10.75 -1.15 8.34
N THR A 152 -10.22 -2.24 7.75
CA THR A 152 -10.17 -3.56 8.40
C THR A 152 -8.77 -3.90 8.90
N VAL A 153 -8.72 -4.82 9.86
CA VAL A 153 -7.48 -5.38 10.38
C VAL A 153 -7.40 -6.84 9.97
N VAL A 154 -6.33 -7.21 9.26
CA VAL A 154 -6.03 -8.59 8.88
C VAL A 154 -4.68 -9.01 9.42
N VAL A 155 -4.54 -10.27 9.81
CA VAL A 155 -3.29 -10.85 10.34
C VAL A 155 -3.12 -12.30 9.91
N GLY A 156 -1.91 -12.82 9.99
CA GLY A 156 -1.61 -14.25 9.85
C GLY A 156 -1.20 -14.68 8.45
N ASN A 157 -0.94 -15.98 8.31
CA ASN A 157 -0.58 -16.64 7.05
C ASN A 157 -1.44 -17.90 6.86
N PRO A 158 -2.42 -17.91 5.92
CA PRO A 158 -2.87 -16.75 5.12
C PRO A 158 -3.52 -15.67 5.98
N ALA A 159 -3.47 -14.41 5.51
CA ALA A 159 -4.07 -13.29 6.22
C ALA A 159 -5.58 -13.48 6.36
N GLN A 160 -6.08 -13.29 7.57
CA GLN A 160 -7.50 -13.44 7.92
C GLN A 160 -8.03 -12.16 8.57
N PHE A 161 -9.29 -11.85 8.29
CA PHE A 161 -10.00 -10.75 8.94
C PHE A 161 -10.06 -10.96 10.46
N ILE A 162 -9.75 -9.92 11.20
CA ILE A 162 -9.83 -9.91 12.66
C ILE A 162 -10.98 -9.03 13.15
N ARG A 163 -11.04 -7.78 12.66
CA ARG A 163 -12.06 -6.80 13.04
C ARG A 163 -12.04 -5.59 12.11
N ASN A 164 -13.10 -4.82 12.14
CA ASN A 164 -13.09 -3.46 11.63
C ASN A 164 -12.36 -2.53 12.62
N ARG A 165 -11.73 -1.48 12.13
CA ARG A 165 -11.14 -0.41 12.95
C ARG A 165 -12.24 0.40 13.63
N PHE A 166 -13.30 0.68 12.90
CA PHE A 166 -14.40 1.56 13.25
C PHE A 166 -15.75 0.90 12.93
N ASP A 167 -16.85 1.51 13.38
CA ASP A 167 -18.19 1.13 12.94
C ASP A 167 -18.47 1.60 11.50
N GLU A 168 -19.55 1.10 10.91
CA GLU A 168 -19.91 1.38 9.53
C GLU A 168 -20.10 2.88 9.25
N GLU A 169 -20.68 3.62 10.21
CA GLU A 169 -20.94 5.05 10.07
C GLU A 169 -19.63 5.84 9.96
N LEU A 170 -18.68 5.62 10.86
CA LEU A 170 -17.40 6.31 10.83
C LEU A 170 -16.58 5.90 9.61
N THR A 171 -16.61 4.63 9.24
CA THR A 171 -15.94 4.14 8.01
C THR A 171 -16.48 4.87 6.77
N ALA A 172 -17.81 4.96 6.62
CA ALA A 172 -18.42 5.67 5.50
C ALA A 172 -18.04 7.16 5.47
N LEU A 173 -18.08 7.82 6.63
CA LEU A 173 -17.68 9.24 6.75
C LEU A 173 -16.21 9.47 6.37
N LEU A 174 -15.31 8.60 6.78
CA LEU A 174 -13.88 8.71 6.45
C LEU A 174 -13.62 8.51 4.95
N LEU A 175 -14.30 7.54 4.33
CA LEU A 175 -14.21 7.29 2.88
C LEU A 175 -14.81 8.42 2.05
N GLU A 176 -15.80 9.14 2.56
CA GLU A 176 -16.35 10.34 1.93
C GLU A 176 -15.44 11.55 2.13
N TRP A 177 -14.92 11.75 3.35
CA TRP A 177 -14.11 12.91 3.73
C TRP A 177 -12.77 12.95 3.01
N LYS A 178 -12.11 11.81 2.81
CA LYS A 178 -10.82 11.65 2.10
C LYS A 178 -9.80 12.70 2.56
N TRP A 179 -9.54 12.77 3.85
CA TRP A 179 -8.69 13.78 4.47
C TRP A 179 -7.29 13.86 3.82
N TRP A 180 -6.79 12.73 3.30
CA TRP A 180 -5.49 12.63 2.61
C TRP A 180 -5.44 13.37 1.26
N ASP A 181 -6.56 13.80 0.71
CA ASP A 181 -6.62 14.58 -0.53
C ASP A 181 -6.67 16.08 -0.30
N LYS A 182 -6.67 16.52 0.96
CA LYS A 182 -6.66 17.94 1.32
C LYS A 182 -5.27 18.57 1.14
N PRO A 183 -5.18 19.89 0.98
CA PRO A 183 -3.91 20.61 1.04
C PRO A 183 -3.19 20.38 2.38
N VAL A 184 -1.86 20.39 2.36
CA VAL A 184 -1.02 20.10 3.54
C VAL A 184 -1.33 21.07 4.71
N GLU A 185 -1.59 22.33 4.40
CA GLU A 185 -1.99 23.35 5.38
C GLU A 185 -3.27 22.96 6.10
N GLU A 186 -4.25 22.46 5.33
CA GLU A 186 -5.52 22.02 5.87
C GLU A 186 -5.35 20.75 6.70
N ILE A 187 -4.60 19.75 6.20
CA ILE A 187 -4.28 18.53 6.95
C ILE A 187 -3.63 18.88 8.29
N ASN A 188 -2.69 19.82 8.29
CA ASN A 188 -2.02 20.28 9.52
C ASN A 188 -3.02 20.89 10.53
N ALA A 189 -4.04 21.62 10.06
CA ALA A 189 -5.12 22.12 10.90
C ALA A 189 -6.07 21.02 11.39
N LEU A 190 -6.19 19.90 10.64
CA LEU A 190 -7.03 18.76 10.98
C LEU A 190 -6.38 17.75 11.94
N ILE A 191 -5.08 17.84 12.22
CA ILE A 191 -4.36 16.92 13.13
C ILE A 191 -5.09 16.72 14.46
N PRO A 192 -5.65 17.75 15.14
CA PRO A 192 -6.39 17.54 16.39
C PRO A 192 -7.65 16.66 16.27
N ILE A 193 -8.21 16.53 15.07
CA ILE A 193 -9.31 15.62 14.76
C ILE A 193 -8.77 14.25 14.39
N LEU A 194 -7.78 14.20 13.47
CA LEU A 194 -7.18 12.98 12.94
C LEU A 194 -6.50 12.12 14.02
N SER A 195 -5.93 12.76 15.05
CA SER A 195 -5.25 12.09 16.18
C SER A 195 -6.11 11.93 17.44
N ASN A 196 -7.42 12.22 17.38
CA ASN A 196 -8.28 12.19 18.54
C ASN A 196 -8.80 10.77 18.81
N PRO A 197 -8.64 10.22 20.05
CA PRO A 197 -9.16 8.91 20.39
C PRO A 197 -10.68 8.89 20.68
N ASP A 198 -11.32 10.06 20.87
CA ASP A 198 -12.78 10.17 21.05
C ASP A 198 -13.47 10.11 19.70
N LEU A 199 -13.88 8.91 19.30
CA LEU A 199 -14.52 8.67 18.01
C LEU A 199 -15.89 9.35 17.86
N ALA A 200 -16.60 9.63 18.96
CA ALA A 200 -17.86 10.37 18.91
C ALA A 200 -17.60 11.84 18.55
N PHE A 201 -16.59 12.44 19.16
CA PHE A 201 -16.12 13.77 18.78
C PHE A 201 -15.68 13.83 17.31
N VAL A 202 -14.86 12.85 16.87
CA VAL A 202 -14.37 12.77 15.49
C VAL A 202 -15.53 12.70 14.49
N LYS A 203 -16.51 11.82 14.71
CA LYS A 203 -17.72 11.73 13.86
C LYS A 203 -18.46 13.06 13.76
N GLY A 204 -18.65 13.73 14.90
CA GLY A 204 -19.30 15.05 14.93
C GLY A 204 -18.57 16.07 14.08
N LYS A 205 -17.25 16.12 14.18
CA LYS A 205 -16.41 17.05 13.41
C LYS A 205 -16.38 16.75 11.92
N ILE A 206 -16.32 15.48 11.52
CA ILE A 206 -16.37 15.11 10.09
C ILE A 206 -17.73 15.48 9.49
N LYS A 207 -18.84 15.20 10.19
CA LYS A 207 -20.18 15.60 9.73
C LYS A 207 -20.32 17.12 9.58
N GLU A 208 -19.83 17.88 10.56
CA GLU A 208 -19.80 19.35 10.51
C GLU A 208 -18.98 19.84 9.30
N TYR A 209 -17.83 19.22 9.05
CA TYR A 209 -16.98 19.54 7.91
C TYR A 209 -17.69 19.26 6.58
N LEU A 210 -18.23 18.04 6.39
CA LEU A 210 -18.92 17.65 5.15
C LEU A 210 -20.17 18.46 4.87
N ALA A 211 -20.87 18.92 5.91
CA ALA A 211 -22.05 19.79 5.74
C ALA A 211 -21.70 21.21 5.29
N ASN A 212 -20.45 21.66 5.44
CA ASN A 212 -19.98 23.01 5.10
C ASN A 212 -19.08 23.04 3.84
N ALA A 213 -18.79 21.88 3.23
CA ALA A 213 -17.99 21.75 2.02
C ALA A 213 -18.86 21.82 0.76
#